data_49e2ee467649fca559bc425195972604
#
_entry.id   49e2ee467649fca559bc425195972604
#
_cell.length_a   1.000
_cell.length_b   1.000
_cell.length_c   1.000
_cell.angle_alpha   90.00
_cell.angle_beta   90.00
_cell.angle_gamma   90.00
#
_symmetry.space_group_name_H-M   'P 1'
#
loop_
_entity.id
_entity.type
_entity.pdbx_description
1 polymer ?
#
loop_
_entity_poly.entity_id
_entity_poly.type
_entity_poly.pdbx_seq_one_letter_code
_entity_poly.pdbx_strand_id
1 'polypeptide(L)'
;TVSWQTAIKLFFIDKVTVVEWYDDWIIHSAKLDIRVPAVVVAKRGYKRTATGMRFSRQNVYLRDLYTCQYCSDTIAGKELTIDHVIPVSKGGLTTWENSVTSCRACNTAKGAKLWKPLKSPQQPDYWRLVNHIQNVHMNIKHPSWQQYIGVKQATVTRRSA
;
A
#
# COMPACT_ATOMS: atom_id res chain seq x y z
N THR A 1 4.63 7.88 -2.43
CA THR A 1 4.13 9.25 -2.19
C THR A 1 4.52 9.72 -0.81
N VAL A 2 4.57 11.03 -0.62
CA VAL A 2 4.73 11.70 0.69
C VAL A 2 3.56 12.64 0.90
N SER A 3 3.24 12.97 2.16
CA SER A 3 2.22 13.98 2.42
C SER A 3 2.72 15.36 2.00
N TRP A 4 1.81 16.29 1.71
CA TRP A 4 2.17 17.65 1.34
C TRP A 4 2.96 18.36 2.46
N GLN A 5 2.62 18.12 3.74
CA GLN A 5 3.38 18.66 4.88
C GLN A 5 4.82 18.15 4.87
N THR A 6 5.00 16.86 4.59
CA THR A 6 6.33 16.26 4.49
C THR A 6 7.10 16.84 3.30
N ALA A 7 6.45 17.03 2.15
CA ALA A 7 7.08 17.62 0.97
C ALA A 7 7.57 19.05 1.25
N ILE A 8 6.73 19.89 1.86
CA ILE A 8 7.10 21.26 2.28
C ILE A 8 8.24 21.23 3.28
N LYS A 9 8.17 20.39 4.33
CA LYS A 9 9.24 20.26 5.30
C LYS A 9 10.57 19.90 4.62
N LEU A 10 10.56 18.91 3.73
CA LEU A 10 11.76 18.47 3.00
C LEU A 10 12.31 19.56 2.09
N PHE A 11 11.45 20.39 1.49
CA PHE A 11 11.85 21.53 0.68
C PHE A 11 12.58 22.60 1.54
N PHE A 12 12.01 22.99 2.68
CA PHE A 12 12.63 23.98 3.56
C PHE A 12 13.97 23.54 4.18
N ILE A 13 14.15 22.25 4.45
CA ILE A 13 15.43 21.71 4.94
C ILE A 13 16.39 21.29 3.80
N ASP A 14 16.10 21.74 2.58
CA ASP A 14 16.92 21.53 1.37
C ASP A 14 17.22 20.05 1.04
N LYS A 15 16.31 19.13 1.35
CA LYS A 15 16.45 17.68 1.06
C LYS A 15 15.83 17.27 -0.27
N VAL A 16 15.02 18.13 -0.86
CA VAL A 16 14.35 17.88 -2.15
C VAL A 16 14.40 19.10 -3.05
N THR A 17 14.31 18.87 -4.35
CA THR A 17 14.04 19.90 -5.36
C THR A 17 12.60 19.71 -5.83
N VAL A 18 11.84 20.79 -5.93
CA VAL A 18 10.49 20.76 -6.48
C VAL A 18 10.58 20.76 -8.00
N VAL A 19 9.91 19.82 -8.64
CA VAL A 19 9.81 19.70 -10.10
C VAL A 19 8.50 20.31 -10.59
N GLU A 20 7.42 20.05 -9.86
CA GLU A 20 6.09 20.55 -10.19
C GLU A 20 5.40 21.06 -8.93
N TRP A 21 4.61 22.12 -9.09
CA TRP A 21 3.78 22.72 -8.05
C TRP A 21 2.30 22.49 -8.38
N TYR A 22 1.44 22.44 -7.36
CA TYR A 22 0.01 22.57 -7.59
C TYR A 22 -0.30 24.02 -8.03
N ASP A 23 -1.12 24.19 -9.06
CA ASP A 23 -1.44 25.54 -9.59
C ASP A 23 -2.27 26.36 -8.60
N ASP A 24 -3.28 25.74 -8.00
CA ASP A 24 -4.30 26.43 -7.18
C ASP A 24 -4.22 26.08 -5.69
N TRP A 25 -3.16 25.37 -5.25
CA TRP A 25 -3.04 24.99 -3.85
C TRP A 25 -1.96 25.78 -3.14
N ILE A 26 -2.40 26.87 -2.47
CA ILE A 26 -1.54 27.73 -1.66
C ILE A 26 -1.93 27.56 -0.19
N ILE A 27 -0.94 27.46 0.69
CA ILE A 27 -1.12 27.46 2.13
C ILE A 27 -0.71 28.82 2.65
N HIS A 28 -1.65 29.47 3.30
CA HIS A 28 -1.45 30.77 3.92
C HIS A 28 -1.01 30.59 5.38
N SER A 29 0.06 31.25 5.76
CA SER A 29 0.48 31.38 7.15
C SER A 29 0.59 32.85 7.52
N ALA A 30 0.76 33.17 8.81
CA ALA A 30 0.84 34.55 9.28
C ALA A 30 2.01 35.36 8.66
N LYS A 31 3.03 34.70 8.09
CA LYS A 31 4.24 35.34 7.58
C LYS A 31 4.61 34.94 6.16
N LEU A 32 3.98 33.93 5.58
CA LEU A 32 4.42 33.38 4.30
C LEU A 32 3.28 32.61 3.62
N ASP A 33 3.11 32.83 2.33
CA ASP A 33 2.28 32.05 1.45
C ASP A 33 3.13 31.00 0.75
N ILE A 34 2.74 29.73 0.84
CA ILE A 34 3.51 28.61 0.34
C ILE A 34 2.67 27.84 -0.66
N ARG A 35 3.11 27.79 -1.91
CA ARG A 35 2.54 26.90 -2.91
C ARG A 35 2.90 25.45 -2.57
N VAL A 36 1.95 24.53 -2.67
CA VAL A 36 2.17 23.13 -2.33
C VAL A 36 2.93 22.41 -3.46
N PRO A 37 4.04 21.70 -3.16
CA PRO A 37 4.73 20.90 -4.15
C PRO A 37 3.87 19.69 -4.60
N ALA A 38 3.69 19.52 -5.92
CA ALA A 38 3.02 18.37 -6.52
C ALA A 38 4.00 17.20 -6.75
N VAL A 39 5.20 17.52 -7.25
CA VAL A 39 6.27 16.55 -7.50
C VAL A 39 7.59 17.06 -6.93
N VAL A 40 8.26 16.23 -6.17
CA VAL A 40 9.58 16.52 -5.59
C VAL A 40 10.57 15.42 -5.91
N VAL A 41 11.83 15.79 -6.16
CA VAL A 41 12.95 14.88 -6.35
C VAL A 41 13.89 15.01 -5.16
N ALA A 42 14.24 13.88 -4.57
CA ALA A 42 15.20 13.83 -3.46
C ALA A 42 16.62 14.21 -3.95
N LYS A 43 17.28 15.10 -3.23
CA LYS A 43 18.70 15.43 -3.50
C LYS A 43 19.61 14.25 -3.15
N ARG A 44 20.81 14.21 -3.75
CA ARG A 44 21.82 13.19 -3.46
C ARG A 44 22.08 13.08 -1.95
N GLY A 45 22.14 11.86 -1.44
CA GLY A 45 22.38 11.59 -0.01
C GLY A 45 21.11 11.52 0.85
N TYR A 46 19.92 11.89 0.35
CA TYR A 46 18.69 11.65 1.08
C TYR A 46 18.33 10.16 1.00
N LYS A 47 18.62 9.43 2.06
CA LYS A 47 18.17 8.06 2.21
C LYS A 47 16.82 8.06 2.95
N ARG A 48 15.79 7.60 2.28
CA ARG A 48 14.53 7.29 2.94
C ARG A 48 14.79 6.09 3.86
N THR A 49 14.76 6.30 5.16
CA THR A 49 14.80 5.18 6.10
C THR A 49 13.58 4.30 5.85
N ALA A 50 13.81 3.10 5.35
CA ALA A 50 12.78 2.08 5.27
C ALA A 50 12.44 1.71 6.72
N THR A 51 11.40 2.30 7.29
CA THR A 51 10.80 1.79 8.51
C THR A 51 10.25 0.41 8.17
N GLY A 52 10.64 -0.60 8.93
CA GLY A 52 10.16 -1.96 8.75
C GLY A 52 8.62 -1.98 8.62
N MET A 53 8.11 -2.83 7.78
CA MET A 53 6.67 -2.91 7.52
C MET A 53 5.93 -3.38 8.77
N ARG A 54 5.08 -2.49 9.32
CA ARG A 54 4.26 -2.82 10.47
C ARG A 54 3.27 -3.94 10.10
N PHE A 55 3.20 -4.99 10.90
CA PHE A 55 2.16 -5.99 10.79
C PHE A 55 0.78 -5.33 11.04
N SER A 56 -0.13 -5.49 10.10
CA SER A 56 -1.52 -5.05 10.22
C SER A 56 -2.41 -5.87 9.30
N ARG A 57 -3.69 -5.97 9.64
CA ARG A 57 -4.70 -6.65 8.80
C ARG A 57 -4.68 -6.12 7.35
N GLN A 58 -4.67 -4.81 7.20
CA GLN A 58 -4.63 -4.14 5.90
C GLN A 58 -3.39 -4.54 5.08
N ASN A 59 -2.24 -4.59 5.71
CA ASN A 59 -0.99 -4.93 5.03
C ASN A 59 -0.92 -6.41 4.66
N VAL A 60 -1.55 -7.30 5.45
CA VAL A 60 -1.69 -8.73 5.06
C VAL A 60 -2.60 -8.86 3.85
N TYR A 61 -3.73 -8.15 3.80
CA TYR A 61 -4.61 -8.16 2.62
C TYR A 61 -3.91 -7.63 1.37
N LEU A 62 -3.14 -6.54 1.51
CA LEU A 62 -2.34 -5.98 0.41
C LEU A 62 -1.26 -6.94 -0.08
N ARG A 63 -0.55 -7.63 0.83
CA ARG A 63 0.44 -8.65 0.47
C ARG A 63 -0.18 -9.76 -0.36
N ASP A 64 -1.37 -10.20 0.02
CA ASP A 64 -2.09 -11.32 -0.59
C ASP A 64 -3.02 -10.87 -1.74
N LEU A 65 -2.95 -9.59 -2.14
CA LEU A 65 -3.74 -9.00 -3.23
C LEU A 65 -5.25 -9.13 -3.03
N TYR A 66 -5.71 -9.03 -1.78
CA TYR A 66 -7.13 -9.23 -1.43
C TYR A 66 -7.69 -10.58 -1.88
N THR A 67 -6.85 -11.59 -2.01
CA THR A 67 -7.18 -12.92 -2.49
C THR A 67 -7.12 -13.92 -1.35
N CYS A 68 -8.14 -14.76 -1.23
CA CYS A 68 -8.13 -15.88 -0.28
C CYS A 68 -6.99 -16.84 -0.58
N GLN A 69 -6.13 -17.12 0.40
CA GLN A 69 -4.98 -18.00 0.21
C GLN A 69 -5.33 -19.49 0.28
N TYR A 70 -6.62 -19.83 0.33
CA TYR A 70 -7.09 -21.23 0.31
C TYR A 70 -7.91 -21.55 -0.94
N CYS A 71 -8.81 -20.68 -1.40
CA CYS A 71 -9.65 -20.93 -2.59
C CYS A 71 -9.28 -20.07 -3.81
N SER A 72 -8.34 -19.13 -3.68
CA SER A 72 -7.96 -18.17 -4.74
C SER A 72 -9.00 -17.12 -5.10
N ASP A 73 -10.16 -17.07 -4.44
CA ASP A 73 -11.17 -16.07 -4.74
C ASP A 73 -10.72 -14.68 -4.33
N THR A 74 -10.90 -13.71 -5.21
CA THR A 74 -10.72 -12.29 -4.91
C THR A 74 -12.03 -11.73 -4.36
N ILE A 75 -12.00 -11.23 -3.13
CA ILE A 75 -13.19 -10.86 -2.39
C ILE A 75 -13.06 -9.43 -1.89
N ALA A 76 -14.21 -8.72 -1.82
CA ALA A 76 -14.23 -7.37 -1.25
C ALA A 76 -13.70 -7.38 0.19
N GLY A 77 -12.88 -6.37 0.53
CA GLY A 77 -12.14 -6.32 1.80
C GLY A 77 -13.01 -6.47 3.06
N LYS A 78 -14.31 -6.17 2.98
CA LYS A 78 -15.27 -6.33 4.10
C LYS A 78 -15.55 -7.81 4.45
N GLU A 79 -15.38 -8.72 3.50
CA GLU A 79 -15.64 -10.16 3.66
C GLU A 79 -14.37 -10.96 3.90
N LEU A 80 -13.23 -10.30 3.85
CA LEU A 80 -11.95 -10.91 4.14
C LEU A 80 -11.68 -10.97 5.64
N THR A 81 -11.03 -12.05 6.03
CA THR A 81 -10.54 -12.29 7.39
C THR A 81 -9.05 -12.60 7.36
N ILE A 82 -8.38 -12.46 8.49
CA ILE A 82 -7.04 -13.03 8.69
C ILE A 82 -7.22 -14.40 9.35
N ASP A 83 -6.54 -15.38 8.81
CA ASP A 83 -6.41 -16.70 9.39
C ASP A 83 -4.96 -16.99 9.78
N HIS A 84 -4.79 -17.80 10.83
CA HIS A 84 -3.49 -18.29 11.25
C HIS A 84 -3.23 -19.67 10.64
N VAL A 85 -2.18 -19.82 9.84
CA VAL A 85 -1.81 -21.09 9.21
C VAL A 85 -1.66 -22.18 10.29
N ILE A 86 -0.87 -21.89 11.33
CA ILE A 86 -0.84 -22.65 12.57
C ILE A 86 -1.84 -21.98 13.52
N PRO A 87 -2.93 -22.65 13.91
CA PRO A 87 -3.92 -22.08 14.80
C PRO A 87 -3.34 -21.62 16.13
N VAL A 88 -3.90 -20.54 16.71
CA VAL A 88 -3.47 -20.05 18.01
C VAL A 88 -3.59 -21.11 19.10
N SER A 89 -4.65 -21.95 19.04
CA SER A 89 -4.83 -23.11 19.94
C SER A 89 -3.74 -24.17 19.85
N LYS A 90 -2.91 -24.11 18.80
CA LYS A 90 -1.74 -24.99 18.59
C LYS A 90 -0.41 -24.22 18.69
N GLY A 91 -0.40 -23.08 19.36
CA GLY A 91 0.80 -22.27 19.59
C GLY A 91 1.16 -21.33 18.42
N GLY A 92 0.30 -21.14 17.44
CA GLY A 92 0.54 -20.23 16.34
C GLY A 92 0.56 -18.77 16.79
N LEU A 93 1.56 -18.03 16.37
CA LEU A 93 1.72 -16.60 16.68
C LEU A 93 1.13 -15.73 15.57
N THR A 94 0.74 -14.50 15.93
CA THR A 94 0.28 -13.49 14.97
C THR A 94 1.50 -12.78 14.35
N THR A 95 2.07 -13.40 13.32
CA THR A 95 3.24 -12.91 12.58
C THR A 95 2.97 -12.90 11.09
N TRP A 96 3.88 -12.29 10.32
CA TRP A 96 3.82 -12.29 8.86
C TRP A 96 3.86 -13.71 8.28
N GLU A 97 4.64 -14.59 8.89
CA GLU A 97 4.91 -15.95 8.44
C GLU A 97 3.79 -16.93 8.82
N ASN A 98 2.90 -16.52 9.72
CA ASN A 98 1.80 -17.37 10.19
C ASN A 98 0.41 -16.80 9.88
N SER A 99 0.31 -15.64 9.24
CA SER A 99 -0.98 -15.00 8.96
C SER A 99 -1.23 -14.89 7.46
N VAL A 100 -2.43 -15.26 7.01
CA VAL A 100 -2.84 -15.19 5.61
C VAL A 100 -4.22 -14.57 5.47
N THR A 101 -4.49 -14.01 4.29
CA THR A 101 -5.83 -13.57 3.89
C THR A 101 -6.70 -14.78 3.59
N SER A 102 -7.90 -14.82 4.18
CA SER A 102 -8.87 -15.88 3.98
C SER A 102 -10.28 -15.30 3.83
N CYS A 103 -11.13 -15.94 3.02
CA CYS A 103 -12.55 -15.68 3.05
C CYS A 103 -13.20 -16.32 4.30
N ARG A 104 -14.36 -15.82 4.70
CA ARG A 104 -15.08 -16.37 5.88
C ARG A 104 -15.36 -17.85 5.76
N ALA A 105 -15.77 -18.32 4.56
CA ALA A 105 -16.09 -19.73 4.32
C ALA A 105 -14.88 -20.63 4.56
N CYS A 106 -13.72 -20.32 3.95
CA CYS A 106 -12.51 -21.10 4.13
C CYS A 106 -11.99 -21.03 5.57
N ASN A 107 -12.04 -19.84 6.20
CA ASN A 107 -11.60 -19.67 7.58
C ASN A 107 -12.45 -20.52 8.54
N THR A 108 -13.78 -20.51 8.38
CA THR A 108 -14.70 -21.35 9.18
C THR A 108 -14.48 -22.84 8.93
N ALA A 109 -14.35 -23.26 7.67
CA ALA A 109 -14.11 -24.66 7.31
C ALA A 109 -12.77 -25.20 7.84
N LYS A 110 -11.74 -24.35 7.84
CA LYS A 110 -10.44 -24.68 8.42
C LYS A 110 -10.51 -24.79 9.94
N GLY A 111 -11.11 -23.82 10.62
CA GLY A 111 -11.12 -23.78 12.08
C GLY A 111 -9.74 -23.98 12.67
N ALA A 112 -9.59 -24.92 13.61
CA ALA A 112 -8.32 -25.25 14.27
C ALA A 112 -7.51 -26.34 13.54
N LYS A 113 -7.83 -26.65 12.28
CA LYS A 113 -7.08 -27.62 11.47
C LYS A 113 -5.83 -26.95 10.88
N LEU A 114 -4.79 -27.75 10.64
CA LEU A 114 -3.65 -27.33 9.86
C LEU A 114 -4.00 -27.43 8.37
N TRP A 115 -4.11 -26.29 7.70
CA TRP A 115 -4.32 -26.21 6.26
C TRP A 115 -3.14 -25.48 5.63
N LYS A 116 -2.63 -26.03 4.55
CA LYS A 116 -1.55 -25.40 3.80
C LYS A 116 -2.15 -24.32 2.88
N PRO A 117 -1.71 -23.07 3.00
CA PRO A 117 -2.13 -22.01 2.08
C PRO A 117 -1.47 -22.24 0.71
N LEU A 118 -2.04 -21.63 -0.34
CA LEU A 118 -1.53 -21.69 -1.71
C LEU A 118 -0.08 -21.20 -1.81
N LYS A 119 0.24 -20.16 -1.03
CA LYS A 119 1.60 -19.63 -0.91
C LYS A 119 1.98 -19.57 0.56
N SER A 120 3.19 -20.02 0.87
CA SER A 120 3.75 -19.85 2.22
C SER A 120 3.83 -18.35 2.55
N PRO A 121 3.21 -17.91 3.65
CA PRO A 121 3.24 -16.51 4.00
C PRO A 121 4.64 -16.08 4.43
N GLN A 122 5.05 -14.92 3.97
CA GLN A 122 6.35 -14.31 4.30
C GLN A 122 6.15 -12.83 4.59
N GLN A 123 7.11 -12.24 5.30
CA GLN A 123 7.14 -10.80 5.43
C GLN A 123 7.31 -10.16 4.04
N PRO A 124 6.44 -9.22 3.66
CA PRO A 124 6.54 -8.60 2.35
C PRO A 124 7.73 -7.65 2.28
N ASP A 125 8.32 -7.54 1.09
CA ASP A 125 9.24 -6.45 0.81
C ASP A 125 8.50 -5.11 0.86
N TYR A 126 9.11 -4.12 1.52
CA TYR A 126 8.51 -2.80 1.70
C TYR A 126 8.11 -2.16 0.36
N TRP A 127 9.01 -2.21 -0.62
CA TRP A 127 8.79 -1.56 -1.91
C TRP A 127 7.71 -2.26 -2.74
N ARG A 128 7.64 -3.60 -2.68
CA ARG A 128 6.55 -4.36 -3.32
C ARG A 128 5.20 -3.96 -2.75
N LEU A 129 5.09 -3.85 -1.43
CA LEU A 129 3.82 -3.49 -0.79
C LEU A 129 3.44 -2.03 -1.08
N VAL A 130 4.41 -1.10 -1.04
CA VAL A 130 4.18 0.31 -1.39
C VAL A 130 3.75 0.45 -2.84
N ASN A 131 4.38 -0.25 -3.78
CA ASN A 131 3.97 -0.25 -5.18
C ASN A 131 2.55 -0.82 -5.37
N HIS A 132 2.18 -1.85 -4.59
CA HIS A 132 0.82 -2.38 -4.60
C HIS A 132 -0.20 -1.37 -4.08
N ILE A 133 0.07 -0.70 -2.97
CA ILE A 133 -0.77 0.38 -2.43
C ILE A 133 -0.94 1.48 -3.48
N GLN A 134 0.13 1.85 -4.17
CA GLN A 134 0.11 2.88 -5.19
C GLN A 134 -0.77 2.47 -6.38
N ASN A 135 -0.67 1.25 -6.85
CA ASN A 135 -1.44 0.75 -7.99
C ASN A 135 -2.94 0.55 -7.66
N VAL A 136 -3.28 0.20 -6.43
CA VAL A 136 -4.67 -0.11 -6.02
C VAL A 136 -5.41 1.14 -5.49
N HIS A 137 -4.71 2.10 -4.90
CA HIS A 137 -5.34 3.21 -4.17
C HIS A 137 -4.88 4.61 -4.61
N MET A 138 -4.15 4.75 -5.72
CA MET A 138 -3.76 6.08 -6.14
C MET A 138 -4.92 6.86 -6.73
N ASN A 139 -5.49 7.71 -5.89
CA ASN A 139 -6.23 8.86 -6.38
C ASN A 139 -5.21 9.86 -6.96
N ILE A 140 -5.08 9.90 -8.29
CA ILE A 140 -4.17 10.83 -8.98
C ILE A 140 -4.71 12.23 -8.76
N LYS A 141 -4.12 12.94 -7.80
CA LYS A 141 -4.54 14.28 -7.41
C LYS A 141 -4.02 15.38 -8.34
N HIS A 142 -3.01 15.07 -9.14
CA HIS A 142 -2.41 16.03 -10.08
C HIS A 142 -2.05 15.35 -11.40
N PRO A 143 -2.36 15.95 -12.56
CA PRO A 143 -2.11 15.35 -13.87
C PRO A 143 -0.65 14.98 -14.13
N SER A 144 0.30 15.79 -13.67
CA SER A 144 1.73 15.53 -13.84
C SER A 144 2.23 14.25 -13.16
N TRP A 145 1.47 13.72 -12.19
CA TRP A 145 1.86 12.46 -11.54
C TRP A 145 1.86 11.27 -12.49
N GLN A 146 1.05 11.29 -13.54
CA GLN A 146 0.94 10.17 -14.51
C GLN A 146 2.29 9.83 -15.15
N GLN A 147 3.12 10.82 -15.44
CA GLN A 147 4.43 10.61 -16.07
C GLN A 147 5.49 10.04 -15.10
N TYR A 148 5.30 10.21 -13.77
CA TYR A 148 6.25 9.74 -12.76
C TYR A 148 5.80 8.43 -12.09
N ILE A 149 4.55 8.07 -12.26
CA ILE A 149 3.98 6.85 -11.73
C ILE A 149 3.79 5.92 -12.91
N GLY A 150 4.61 4.88 -13.05
CA GLY A 150 4.52 3.89 -14.12
C GLY A 150 3.23 3.06 -14.08
N VAL A 151 2.08 3.73 -14.11
CA VAL A 151 0.78 3.09 -14.25
C VAL A 151 0.66 2.62 -15.67
N LYS A 152 0.83 1.31 -15.91
CA LYS A 152 0.33 0.70 -17.15
C LYS A 152 -1.16 1.01 -17.23
N GLN A 153 -1.56 1.85 -18.18
CA GLN A 153 -2.98 2.11 -18.46
C GLN A 153 -3.67 0.77 -18.66
N ALA A 154 -4.59 0.43 -17.78
CA ALA A 154 -5.53 -0.63 -18.06
C ALA A 154 -6.37 -0.14 -19.25
N THR A 155 -6.16 -0.75 -20.41
CA THR A 155 -6.98 -0.53 -21.59
C THR A 155 -8.41 -0.92 -21.24
N VAL A 156 -9.25 0.08 -21.00
CA VAL A 156 -10.69 -0.12 -20.87
C VAL A 156 -11.21 -0.46 -22.26
N THR A 157 -11.26 -1.73 -22.59
CA THR A 157 -12.02 -2.23 -23.75
C THR A 157 -13.50 -2.01 -23.45
N ARG A 158 -14.05 -0.92 -23.96
CA ARG A 158 -15.51 -0.77 -24.06
C ARG A 158 -16.00 -1.91 -24.96
N ARG A 159 -16.67 -2.88 -24.39
CA ARG A 159 -17.54 -3.77 -25.16
C ARG A 159 -18.72 -2.91 -25.60
N SER A 160 -18.76 -2.58 -26.88
CA SER A 160 -19.95 -2.08 -27.57
C SER A 160 -21.02 -3.16 -27.56
N ALA A 161 -22.21 -2.73 -27.18
CA ALA A 161 -23.46 -3.53 -27.19
C ALA A 161 -23.83 -3.95 -28.58
#